data_a8399b369a6dddb0c0ac40b3492735cd
#
_entry.id   a8399b369a6dddb0c0ac40b3492735cd
#
_cell.length_a   1.000
_cell.length_b   1.000
_cell.length_c   1.000
_cell.angle_alpha   90.00
_cell.angle_beta   90.00
_cell.angle_gamma   90.00
#
_symmetry.space_group_name_H-M   'P 1'
#
loop_
_entity.id
_entity.type
_entity.pdbx_description
1 polymer ?
#
loop_
_entity_poly.entity_id
_entity_poly.type
_entity_poly.pdbx_seq_one_letter_code
_entity_poly.pdbx_strand_id
1 'polypeptide(L)'
;MNNVPGAAALLLALLLLAASTAAASAEEGEKKPPRRTRVGLGVQLVPSFPGSGDHSLRPLVDVSRSRGTRPFDFEAPDESFGPSLIKEGGLEIGPALNFEGSRTAKDVGADLDKVPFTVEAGAFVQYAFSGKFRVRTEVRRGVGGHDGWTGLAGADYIARDGDDWLFSIGPRVTVSDGRYHRAYFGVTAPESARTGLAAYRPGGGLQAVGATAGFLKQLNKRFGLYSYAKYDRLVGDSADSPVVRVHGSRDQLSGGLALTYTWGGGSK
;
A
#
# COMPACT_ATOMS: atom_id res chain seq x y z
N MET A 1 24.62 11.45 13.26
CA MET A 1 23.31 11.67 13.89
C MET A 1 22.53 12.57 12.94
N ASN A 2 21.80 12.00 12.01
CA ASN A 2 20.99 12.77 11.06
C ASN A 2 19.52 12.53 11.39
N ASN A 3 18.90 13.57 11.92
CA ASN A 3 17.46 13.65 12.16
C ASN A 3 16.71 13.38 10.86
N VAL A 4 15.75 12.49 10.89
CA VAL A 4 14.75 12.26 9.85
C VAL A 4 13.50 13.06 10.22
N PRO A 5 13.36 14.34 9.79
CA PRO A 5 12.18 15.14 10.13
C PRO A 5 10.97 14.82 9.26
N GLY A 6 11.12 13.99 8.22
CA GLY A 6 10.04 13.75 7.25
C GLY A 6 8.91 12.84 7.71
N ALA A 7 9.21 11.80 8.49
CA ALA A 7 8.19 10.81 8.87
C ALA A 7 7.20 11.33 9.92
N ALA A 8 7.68 12.14 10.86
CA ALA A 8 6.82 12.74 11.89
C ALA A 8 5.89 13.81 11.33
N ALA A 9 6.37 14.60 10.36
CA ALA A 9 5.56 15.63 9.69
C ALA A 9 4.46 15.02 8.80
N LEU A 10 4.72 13.87 8.15
CA LEU A 10 3.71 13.15 7.36
C LEU A 10 2.63 12.52 8.25
N LEU A 11 3.01 11.96 9.41
CA LEU A 11 2.06 11.42 10.38
C LEU A 11 1.15 12.53 10.96
N LEU A 12 1.70 13.71 11.23
CA LEU A 12 0.93 14.85 11.72
C LEU A 12 -0.02 15.41 10.65
N ALA A 13 0.39 15.46 9.38
CA ALA A 13 -0.45 15.89 8.27
C ALA A 13 -1.60 14.91 8.00
N LEU A 14 -1.38 13.60 8.08
CA LEU A 14 -2.42 12.57 7.97
C LEU A 14 -3.42 12.63 9.14
N LEU A 15 -2.96 12.91 10.36
CA LEU A 15 -3.81 13.09 11.54
C LEU A 15 -4.63 14.38 11.45
N LEU A 16 -4.09 15.46 10.90
CA LEU A 16 -4.80 16.74 10.69
C LEU A 16 -5.82 16.65 9.55
N LEU A 17 -5.56 15.89 8.50
CA LEU A 17 -6.56 15.63 7.44
C LEU A 17 -7.74 14.79 7.98
N ALA A 18 -7.51 13.92 8.94
CA ALA A 18 -8.57 13.15 9.61
C ALA A 18 -9.45 14.03 10.53
N ALA A 19 -8.89 15.11 11.09
CA ALA A 19 -9.58 15.99 12.03
C ALA A 19 -10.39 17.11 11.34
N SER A 20 -9.97 17.59 10.17
CA SER A 20 -10.58 18.75 9.51
C SER A 20 -11.93 18.50 8.81
N THR A 21 -12.40 17.26 8.74
CA THR A 21 -13.73 16.93 8.16
C THR A 21 -14.86 16.89 9.19
N ALA A 22 -14.63 17.32 10.43
CA ALA A 22 -15.64 17.29 11.48
C ALA A 22 -16.56 18.53 11.52
N ALA A 23 -16.27 19.57 10.77
CA ALA A 23 -16.98 20.86 10.85
C ALA A 23 -17.53 21.30 9.49
N ALA A 24 -18.52 20.59 8.94
CA ALA A 24 -19.40 21.17 7.93
C ALA A 24 -20.71 20.39 7.84
N SER A 25 -21.80 21.12 7.99
CA SER A 25 -23.19 20.84 7.58
C SER A 25 -24.15 20.58 8.72
N ALA A 26 -24.70 21.66 9.24
CA ALA A 26 -26.05 21.70 9.77
C ALA A 26 -27.00 22.07 8.62
N GLU A 27 -27.56 21.09 7.93
CA GLU A 27 -28.77 21.20 7.14
C GLU A 27 -29.78 20.23 7.76
N GLU A 28 -30.94 20.73 8.13
CA GLU A 28 -32.10 19.97 8.57
C GLU A 28 -32.64 19.16 7.40
N GLY A 29 -32.10 17.98 7.21
CA GLY A 29 -32.57 16.90 6.37
C GLY A 29 -32.40 15.62 7.18
N GLU A 30 -33.22 14.64 6.94
CA GLU A 30 -33.29 13.31 7.53
C GLU A 30 -32.00 12.89 8.29
N LYS A 31 -32.05 12.75 9.63
CA LYS A 31 -30.88 12.54 10.50
C LYS A 31 -30.03 11.37 9.97
N LYS A 32 -29.01 11.69 9.22
CA LYS A 32 -28.07 10.67 8.70
C LYS A 32 -27.54 9.81 9.85
N PRO A 33 -27.47 8.48 9.70
CA PRO A 33 -26.95 7.60 10.74
C PRO A 33 -25.58 8.05 11.25
N PRO A 34 -25.29 7.91 12.54
CA PRO A 34 -24.04 8.38 13.13
C PRO A 34 -22.83 7.76 12.44
N ARG A 35 -21.76 8.55 12.29
CA ARG A 35 -20.50 8.07 11.72
C ARG A 35 -19.77 7.18 12.72
N ARG A 36 -19.19 6.10 12.21
CA ARG A 36 -18.21 5.27 12.90
C ARG A 36 -16.87 5.41 12.19
N THR A 37 -15.80 5.52 12.94
CA THR A 37 -14.42 5.58 12.42
C THR A 37 -13.60 4.53 13.17
N ARG A 38 -12.87 3.72 12.43
CA ARG A 38 -11.87 2.78 12.96
C ARG A 38 -10.50 3.26 12.52
N VAL A 39 -9.56 3.34 13.45
CA VAL A 39 -8.15 3.60 13.19
C VAL A 39 -7.35 2.43 13.71
N GLY A 40 -6.48 1.90 12.87
CA GLY A 40 -5.46 0.91 13.20
C GLY A 40 -4.10 1.57 13.28
N LEU A 41 -3.36 1.27 14.33
CA LEU A 41 -1.98 1.70 14.50
C LEU A 41 -1.13 0.49 14.87
N GLY A 42 -0.01 0.34 14.17
CA GLY A 42 0.85 -0.81 14.36
C GLY A 42 2.18 -0.71 13.64
N VAL A 43 2.78 -1.85 13.40
CA VAL A 43 4.06 -1.99 12.74
C VAL A 43 3.99 -3.00 11.60
N GLN A 44 4.82 -2.80 10.60
CA GLN A 44 4.97 -3.71 9.47
C GLN A 44 6.45 -3.90 9.12
N LEU A 45 6.78 -5.10 8.70
CA LEU A 45 8.04 -5.44 8.06
C LEU A 45 7.78 -5.50 6.55
N VAL A 46 8.55 -4.74 5.80
CA VAL A 46 8.47 -4.70 4.34
C VAL A 46 9.87 -4.70 3.77
N PRO A 47 10.09 -5.16 2.53
CA PRO A 47 11.39 -5.00 1.87
C PRO A 47 11.86 -3.55 1.94
N SER A 48 13.13 -3.31 2.19
CA SER A 48 13.68 -1.96 2.39
C SER A 48 13.48 -1.08 1.14
N PHE A 49 13.54 -1.70 -0.03
CA PHE A 49 13.18 -1.15 -1.35
C PHE A 49 12.72 -2.31 -2.26
N PRO A 50 12.06 -2.06 -3.38
CA PRO A 50 11.67 -3.10 -4.34
C PRO A 50 12.86 -3.92 -4.83
N GLY A 51 12.89 -5.20 -4.47
CA GLY A 51 13.99 -6.11 -4.78
C GLY A 51 15.03 -6.28 -3.66
N SER A 52 14.87 -5.62 -2.53
CA SER A 52 15.74 -5.79 -1.36
C SER A 52 15.66 -7.21 -0.78
N GLY A 53 16.79 -7.75 -0.34
CA GLY A 53 16.85 -8.94 0.53
C GLY A 53 16.63 -8.61 2.00
N ASP A 54 16.81 -7.33 2.38
CA ASP A 54 16.64 -6.83 3.74
C ASP A 54 15.25 -6.23 3.94
N HIS A 55 14.80 -6.22 5.20
CA HIS A 55 13.52 -5.68 5.61
C HIS A 55 13.68 -4.45 6.48
N SER A 56 12.75 -3.53 6.33
CA SER A 56 12.60 -2.33 7.16
C SER A 56 11.34 -2.39 7.99
N LEU A 57 11.44 -2.02 9.26
CA LEU A 57 10.29 -1.80 10.12
C LEU A 57 9.69 -0.42 9.80
N ARG A 58 8.41 -0.41 9.46
CA ARG A 58 7.67 0.82 9.13
C ARG A 58 6.39 0.90 9.97
N PRO A 59 5.84 2.11 10.22
CA PRO A 59 4.52 2.24 10.81
C PRO A 59 3.46 1.65 9.89
N LEU A 60 2.46 0.98 10.49
CA LEU A 60 1.24 0.53 9.83
C LEU A 60 0.09 1.38 10.34
N VAL A 61 -0.58 2.08 9.43
CA VAL A 61 -1.74 2.93 9.73
C VAL A 61 -2.89 2.52 8.83
N ASP A 62 -4.05 2.25 9.42
CA ASP A 62 -5.30 1.95 8.74
C ASP A 62 -6.38 2.93 9.21
N VAL A 63 -7.22 3.42 8.31
CA VAL A 63 -8.32 4.32 8.65
C VAL A 63 -9.55 3.97 7.83
N SER A 64 -10.56 3.41 8.48
CA SER A 64 -11.83 3.05 7.84
C SER A 64 -12.99 3.86 8.41
N ARG A 65 -13.98 4.16 7.59
CA ARG A 65 -15.17 4.92 7.99
C ARG A 65 -16.44 4.22 7.52
N SER A 66 -17.48 4.26 8.37
CA SER A 66 -18.80 3.74 8.05
C SER A 66 -19.89 4.58 8.71
N ARG A 67 -21.16 4.31 8.43
CA ARG A 67 -22.31 4.97 9.04
C ARG A 67 -23.32 3.96 9.57
N GLY A 68 -23.87 4.24 10.75
CA GLY A 68 -24.86 3.38 11.39
C GLY A 68 -24.33 1.97 11.64
N THR A 69 -25.11 0.98 11.24
CA THR A 69 -24.79 -0.45 11.40
C THR A 69 -24.13 -1.07 10.16
N ARG A 70 -23.89 -0.29 9.10
CA ARG A 70 -23.21 -0.83 7.90
C ARG A 70 -21.80 -1.28 8.28
N PRO A 71 -21.37 -2.46 7.85
CA PRO A 71 -19.98 -2.88 8.02
C PRO A 71 -19.03 -1.87 7.40
N PHE A 72 -17.79 -1.80 7.91
CA PHE A 72 -16.72 -1.05 7.25
C PHE A 72 -16.45 -1.64 5.87
N ASP A 73 -16.19 -0.78 4.89
CA ASP A 73 -15.81 -1.23 3.56
C ASP A 73 -14.52 -2.05 3.63
N PHE A 74 -14.39 -2.99 2.72
CA PHE A 74 -13.17 -3.80 2.61
C PHE A 74 -12.11 -3.04 1.82
N GLU A 75 -10.92 -2.98 2.38
CA GLU A 75 -9.70 -2.51 1.75
C GLU A 75 -8.62 -3.58 1.94
N ALA A 76 -7.93 -3.96 0.86
CA ALA A 76 -6.84 -4.92 0.98
C ALA A 76 -5.57 -4.22 1.51
N PRO A 77 -4.68 -4.96 2.20
CA PRO A 77 -3.50 -4.37 2.88
C PRO A 77 -2.53 -3.62 1.97
N ASP A 78 -2.55 -3.93 0.68
CA ASP A 78 -1.59 -3.43 -0.32
C ASP A 78 -2.21 -2.44 -1.32
N GLU A 79 -3.40 -1.93 -1.02
CA GLU A 79 -4.06 -0.93 -1.85
C GLU A 79 -3.56 0.49 -1.57
N SER A 80 -3.62 1.31 -2.60
CA SER A 80 -3.37 2.74 -2.50
C SER A 80 -4.48 3.45 -1.72
N PHE A 81 -4.12 4.52 -1.04
CA PHE A 81 -5.09 5.40 -0.38
C PHE A 81 -5.93 6.14 -1.41
N GLY A 82 -7.23 6.24 -1.16
CA GLY A 82 -8.12 7.07 -1.96
C GLY A 82 -9.59 6.74 -1.74
N PRO A 83 -10.46 7.75 -1.66
CA PRO A 83 -11.89 7.53 -1.53
C PRO A 83 -12.50 7.10 -2.86
N SER A 84 -13.53 6.25 -2.81
CA SER A 84 -14.38 6.00 -3.98
C SER A 84 -15.22 7.25 -4.27
N LEU A 85 -15.02 7.86 -5.43
CA LEU A 85 -15.77 9.02 -5.90
C LEU A 85 -17.05 8.60 -6.64
N ILE A 86 -16.99 7.48 -7.36
CA ILE A 86 -18.13 6.85 -8.01
C ILE A 86 -18.33 5.50 -7.33
N LYS A 87 -19.58 5.21 -6.94
CA LYS A 87 -19.95 3.98 -6.27
C LYS A 87 -21.34 3.56 -6.71
N GLU A 88 -21.43 2.66 -7.68
CA GLU A 88 -22.69 2.22 -8.28
C GLU A 88 -22.64 0.76 -8.71
N GLY A 89 -23.65 -0.02 -8.34
CA GLY A 89 -23.81 -1.41 -8.82
C GLY A 89 -22.64 -2.34 -8.54
N GLY A 90 -21.85 -2.09 -7.49
CA GLY A 90 -20.62 -2.83 -7.20
C GLY A 90 -19.36 -2.25 -7.87
N LEU A 91 -19.52 -1.32 -8.81
CA LEU A 91 -18.41 -0.57 -9.41
C LEU A 91 -18.02 0.59 -8.50
N GLU A 92 -16.72 0.73 -8.26
CA GLU A 92 -16.15 1.87 -7.56
C GLU A 92 -14.94 2.40 -8.33
N ILE A 93 -14.86 3.74 -8.43
CA ILE A 93 -13.76 4.44 -9.10
C ILE A 93 -13.31 5.58 -8.20
N GLY A 94 -12.01 5.76 -8.05
CA GLY A 94 -11.45 6.83 -7.24
C GLY A 94 -9.98 7.12 -7.53
N PRO A 95 -9.42 8.16 -6.89
CA PRO A 95 -7.99 8.43 -6.93
C PRO A 95 -7.23 7.34 -6.17
N ALA A 96 -5.97 7.13 -6.58
CA ALA A 96 -5.03 6.24 -5.93
C ALA A 96 -3.79 7.04 -5.56
N LEU A 97 -3.41 7.04 -4.27
CA LEU A 97 -2.23 7.71 -3.74
C LEU A 97 -1.38 6.68 -2.97
N ASN A 98 -0.11 6.60 -3.31
CA ASN A 98 0.85 5.74 -2.63
C ASN A 98 2.16 6.48 -2.34
N PHE A 99 2.93 5.99 -1.38
CA PHE A 99 4.21 6.57 -0.98
C PHE A 99 5.29 5.48 -1.02
N GLU A 100 6.24 5.64 -1.95
CA GLU A 100 7.36 4.73 -2.09
C GLU A 100 8.59 5.31 -1.40
N GLY A 101 9.23 4.51 -0.55
CA GLY A 101 10.41 4.92 0.20
C GLY A 101 11.63 5.16 -0.68
N SER A 102 12.59 5.95 -0.19
CA SER A 102 13.87 6.13 -0.87
C SER A 102 14.70 4.84 -0.81
N ARG A 103 15.50 4.58 -1.88
CA ARG A 103 16.59 3.59 -1.89
C ARG A 103 17.93 4.31 -1.86
N THR A 104 18.79 3.99 -0.92
CA THR A 104 20.15 4.56 -0.80
C THR A 104 21.21 3.49 -1.05
N ALA A 105 22.45 3.92 -1.29
CA ALA A 105 23.60 3.02 -1.40
C ALA A 105 23.74 2.10 -0.16
N LYS A 106 23.41 2.62 1.03
CA LYS A 106 23.43 1.86 2.28
C LYS A 106 22.39 0.74 2.29
N ASP A 107 21.18 1.02 1.78
CA ASP A 107 20.09 0.03 1.74
C ASP A 107 20.42 -1.13 0.79
N VAL A 108 21.19 -0.86 -0.26
CA VAL A 108 21.62 -1.86 -1.24
C VAL A 108 22.88 -2.60 -0.80
N GLY A 109 23.76 -1.97 -0.03
CA GLY A 109 25.11 -2.46 0.25
C GLY A 109 26.10 -2.28 -0.92
N ALA A 110 25.77 -1.40 -1.89
CA ALA A 110 26.60 -1.07 -3.05
C ALA A 110 26.43 0.41 -3.41
N ASP A 111 27.48 1.00 -4.01
CA ASP A 111 27.51 2.44 -4.38
C ASP A 111 26.69 2.72 -5.64
N LEU A 112 25.37 2.52 -5.52
CA LEU A 112 24.37 2.88 -6.52
C LEU A 112 23.77 4.25 -6.23
N ASP A 113 23.37 4.94 -7.28
CA ASP A 113 22.73 6.24 -7.17
C ASP A 113 21.42 6.14 -6.38
N LYS A 114 21.16 7.17 -5.55
CA LYS A 114 19.96 7.21 -4.71
C LYS A 114 18.69 7.33 -5.55
N VAL A 115 17.67 6.54 -5.21
CA VAL A 115 16.29 6.79 -5.63
C VAL A 115 15.61 7.58 -4.51
N PRO A 116 15.21 8.85 -4.73
CA PRO A 116 14.54 9.65 -3.72
C PRO A 116 13.17 9.08 -3.36
N PHE A 117 12.59 9.57 -2.26
CA PHE A 117 11.20 9.30 -1.89
C PHE A 117 10.26 9.73 -3.02
N THR A 118 9.30 8.87 -3.33
CA THR A 118 8.35 9.09 -4.42
C THR A 118 6.94 9.18 -3.87
N VAL A 119 6.20 10.18 -4.34
CA VAL A 119 4.74 10.23 -4.23
C VAL A 119 4.15 9.67 -5.52
N GLU A 120 3.35 8.63 -5.43
CA GLU A 120 2.65 8.07 -6.58
C GLU A 120 1.19 8.49 -6.55
N ALA A 121 0.70 9.08 -7.63
CA ALA A 121 -0.68 9.51 -7.80
C ALA A 121 -1.29 8.91 -9.05
N GLY A 122 -2.57 8.53 -8.96
CA GLY A 122 -3.27 7.89 -10.07
C GLY A 122 -4.73 7.64 -9.77
N ALA A 123 -5.25 6.56 -10.32
CA ALA A 123 -6.64 6.17 -10.14
C ALA A 123 -6.77 4.65 -10.00
N PHE A 124 -7.85 4.25 -9.35
CA PHE A 124 -8.27 2.86 -9.28
C PHE A 124 -9.68 2.66 -9.83
N VAL A 125 -9.92 1.45 -10.31
CA VAL A 125 -11.24 0.90 -10.59
C VAL A 125 -11.34 -0.43 -9.88
N GLN A 126 -12.46 -0.66 -9.18
CA GLN A 126 -12.76 -1.94 -8.57
C GLN A 126 -14.21 -2.35 -8.82
N TYR A 127 -14.45 -3.64 -8.84
CA TYR A 127 -15.78 -4.20 -8.99
C TYR A 127 -16.00 -5.37 -8.03
N ALA A 128 -17.04 -5.25 -7.21
CA ALA A 128 -17.49 -6.30 -6.30
C ALA A 128 -18.59 -7.14 -6.97
N PHE A 129 -18.27 -8.37 -7.33
CA PHE A 129 -19.23 -9.32 -7.93
C PHE A 129 -20.27 -9.82 -6.91
N SER A 130 -19.89 -9.82 -5.65
CA SER A 130 -20.73 -10.21 -4.53
C SER A 130 -20.07 -9.68 -3.25
N GLY A 131 -20.71 -9.90 -2.11
CA GLY A 131 -20.06 -9.63 -0.82
C GLY A 131 -18.81 -10.47 -0.53
N LYS A 132 -18.44 -11.40 -1.42
CA LYS A 132 -17.32 -12.34 -1.22
C LYS A 132 -16.17 -12.18 -2.23
N PHE A 133 -16.41 -11.57 -3.39
CA PHE A 133 -15.40 -11.48 -4.45
C PHE A 133 -15.32 -10.06 -4.98
N ARG A 134 -14.11 -9.57 -5.11
CA ARG A 134 -13.79 -8.27 -5.69
C ARG A 134 -12.59 -8.37 -6.61
N VAL A 135 -12.57 -7.59 -7.67
CA VAL A 135 -11.37 -7.29 -8.46
C VAL A 135 -11.05 -5.81 -8.35
N ARG A 136 -9.78 -5.48 -8.37
CA ARG A 136 -9.28 -4.10 -8.36
C ARG A 136 -8.10 -3.96 -9.29
N THR A 137 -8.07 -2.86 -10.00
CA THR A 137 -6.92 -2.43 -10.80
C THR A 137 -6.63 -0.97 -10.49
N GLU A 138 -5.37 -0.63 -10.37
CA GLU A 138 -4.93 0.74 -10.19
C GLU A 138 -3.70 1.04 -11.03
N VAL A 139 -3.60 2.29 -11.47
CA VAL A 139 -2.45 2.80 -12.22
C VAL A 139 -2.02 4.10 -11.56
N ARG A 140 -0.74 4.23 -11.27
CA ARG A 140 -0.15 5.38 -10.60
C ARG A 140 1.11 5.85 -11.32
N ARG A 141 1.39 7.12 -11.22
CA ARG A 141 2.64 7.74 -11.67
C ARG A 141 3.40 8.31 -10.49
N GLY A 142 4.66 7.96 -10.40
CA GLY A 142 5.59 8.51 -9.43
C GLY A 142 6.08 9.90 -9.80
N VAL A 143 6.29 10.71 -8.77
CA VAL A 143 6.88 12.05 -8.87
C VAL A 143 7.93 12.21 -7.78
N GLY A 144 9.10 12.68 -8.15
CA GLY A 144 10.20 13.02 -7.22
C GLY A 144 11.25 11.94 -7.03
N GLY A 145 10.99 10.69 -7.38
CA GLY A 145 11.93 9.59 -7.25
C GLY A 145 12.10 8.81 -8.55
N HIS A 146 11.30 7.75 -8.74
CA HIS A 146 11.43 6.90 -9.93
C HIS A 146 10.80 7.49 -11.20
N ASP A 147 9.91 8.47 -11.09
CA ASP A 147 9.22 9.17 -12.19
C ASP A 147 8.57 8.24 -13.24
N GLY A 148 8.31 7.00 -12.87
CA GLY A 148 7.75 5.95 -13.71
C GLY A 148 6.27 5.72 -13.46
N TRP A 149 5.67 4.86 -14.29
CA TRP A 149 4.32 4.35 -14.12
C TRP A 149 4.35 2.98 -13.44
N THR A 150 3.42 2.77 -12.51
CA THR A 150 3.16 1.49 -11.86
C THR A 150 1.70 1.12 -12.00
N GLY A 151 1.42 -0.17 -12.09
CA GLY A 151 0.06 -0.71 -12.10
C GLY A 151 -0.01 -1.94 -11.21
N LEU A 152 -1.12 -2.09 -10.50
CA LEU A 152 -1.45 -3.25 -9.69
C LEU A 152 -2.81 -3.78 -10.15
N ALA A 153 -2.91 -5.09 -10.36
CA ALA A 153 -4.17 -5.78 -10.52
C ALA A 153 -4.29 -6.89 -9.48
N GLY A 154 -5.44 -7.01 -8.86
CA GLY A 154 -5.72 -8.02 -7.84
C GLY A 154 -7.16 -8.49 -7.86
N ALA A 155 -7.36 -9.69 -7.33
CA ALA A 155 -8.67 -10.24 -7.03
C ALA A 155 -8.66 -10.72 -5.57
N ASP A 156 -9.77 -10.52 -4.86
CA ASP A 156 -9.88 -10.86 -3.45
C ASP A 156 -11.08 -11.78 -3.21
N TYR A 157 -10.85 -12.86 -2.47
CA TYR A 157 -11.88 -13.57 -1.75
C TYR A 157 -11.99 -12.95 -0.36
N ILE A 158 -13.23 -12.64 0.05
CA ILE A 158 -13.54 -11.95 1.30
C ILE A 158 -14.53 -12.80 2.07
N ALA A 159 -14.17 -13.21 3.28
CA ALA A 159 -15.05 -13.85 4.23
C ALA A 159 -15.16 -12.94 5.47
N ARG A 160 -16.39 -12.69 5.93
CA ARG A 160 -16.60 -11.82 7.09
C ARG A 160 -17.90 -12.10 7.80
N ASP A 161 -17.94 -11.77 9.08
CA ASP A 161 -19.17 -11.67 9.88
C ASP A 161 -19.32 -10.21 10.36
N GLY A 162 -20.05 -9.43 9.59
CA GLY A 162 -20.21 -8.00 9.87
C GLY A 162 -18.85 -7.29 10.05
N ASP A 163 -18.66 -6.72 11.25
CA ASP A 163 -17.40 -6.14 11.69
C ASP A 163 -16.70 -6.99 12.77
N ASP A 164 -17.25 -8.14 13.15
CA ASP A 164 -16.67 -9.00 14.18
C ASP A 164 -15.36 -9.64 13.71
N TRP A 165 -15.33 -10.10 12.48
CA TRP A 165 -14.11 -10.53 11.82
C TRP A 165 -14.20 -10.37 10.30
N LEU A 166 -13.05 -10.21 9.70
CA LEU A 166 -12.86 -10.19 8.24
C LEU A 166 -11.57 -10.94 7.92
N PHE A 167 -11.66 -11.86 6.96
CA PHE A 167 -10.53 -12.50 6.33
C PHE A 167 -10.56 -12.22 4.83
N SER A 168 -9.41 -11.93 4.24
CA SER A 168 -9.27 -11.79 2.80
C SER A 168 -8.01 -12.49 2.31
N ILE A 169 -8.06 -12.98 1.08
CA ILE A 169 -6.90 -13.51 0.37
C ILE A 169 -7.10 -13.35 -1.12
N GLY A 170 -6.02 -13.02 -1.84
CA GLY A 170 -6.12 -12.92 -3.28
C GLY A 170 -4.80 -12.74 -4.01
N PRO A 171 -4.74 -13.13 -5.30
CA PRO A 171 -3.58 -12.95 -6.15
C PRO A 171 -3.34 -11.48 -6.49
N ARG A 172 -2.07 -11.18 -6.80
CA ARG A 172 -1.59 -9.86 -7.23
C ARG A 172 -0.70 -9.97 -8.44
N VAL A 173 -0.83 -8.99 -9.32
CA VAL A 173 0.05 -8.79 -10.47
C VAL A 173 0.48 -7.33 -10.48
N THR A 174 1.77 -7.09 -10.48
CA THR A 174 2.36 -5.75 -10.55
C THR A 174 3.07 -5.58 -11.89
N VAL A 175 2.80 -4.47 -12.56
CA VAL A 175 3.47 -4.05 -13.78
C VAL A 175 4.09 -2.67 -13.57
N SER A 176 5.18 -2.38 -14.25
CA SER A 176 5.77 -1.03 -14.22
C SER A 176 6.51 -0.71 -15.51
N ASP A 177 6.69 0.58 -15.76
CA ASP A 177 7.36 1.04 -16.96
C ASP A 177 8.90 0.96 -16.84
N GLY A 178 9.58 1.22 -17.96
CA GLY A 178 11.02 1.17 -17.98
C GLY A 178 11.71 2.26 -17.13
N ARG A 179 11.02 3.34 -16.73
CA ARG A 179 11.60 4.35 -15.83
C ARG A 179 11.66 3.79 -14.41
N TYR A 180 10.57 3.21 -13.94
CA TYR A 180 10.53 2.53 -12.64
C TYR A 180 11.57 1.41 -12.59
N HIS A 181 11.60 0.53 -13.61
CA HIS A 181 12.55 -0.58 -13.65
C HIS A 181 13.99 -0.09 -13.64
N ARG A 182 14.34 0.94 -14.39
CA ARG A 182 15.70 1.49 -14.37
C ARG A 182 16.05 2.15 -13.03
N ALA A 183 15.09 2.77 -12.35
CA ALA A 183 15.34 3.38 -11.05
C ALA A 183 15.70 2.33 -9.98
N TYR A 184 14.98 1.22 -9.91
CA TYR A 184 15.17 0.24 -8.84
C TYR A 184 16.05 -0.95 -9.24
N PHE A 185 16.05 -1.33 -10.51
CA PHE A 185 16.67 -2.56 -11.01
C PHE A 185 17.79 -2.31 -12.01
N GLY A 186 17.96 -1.07 -12.48
CA GLY A 186 19.02 -0.70 -13.42
C GLY A 186 20.39 -0.57 -12.76
N VAL A 187 21.44 -0.73 -13.58
CA VAL A 187 22.83 -0.41 -13.25
C VAL A 187 23.42 0.33 -14.45
N THR A 188 23.71 1.61 -14.27
CA THR A 188 24.33 2.45 -15.30
C THR A 188 25.82 2.10 -15.49
N ALA A 189 26.44 2.52 -16.59
CA ALA A 189 27.86 2.27 -16.80
C ALA A 189 28.77 2.89 -15.70
N PRO A 190 28.51 4.13 -15.20
CA PRO A 190 29.27 4.65 -14.05
C PRO A 190 29.06 3.84 -12.76
N GLU A 191 27.83 3.40 -12.47
CA GLU A 191 27.56 2.55 -11.31
C GLU A 191 28.23 1.17 -11.44
N SER A 192 28.22 0.59 -12.64
CA SER A 192 28.93 -0.65 -12.94
C SER A 192 30.44 -0.53 -12.64
N ALA A 193 31.05 0.58 -13.05
CA ALA A 193 32.46 0.84 -12.77
C ALA A 193 32.76 1.01 -11.27
N ARG A 194 31.87 1.59 -10.49
CA ARG A 194 32.04 1.79 -9.04
C ARG A 194 31.77 0.53 -8.23
N THR A 195 30.80 -0.27 -8.65
CA THR A 195 30.29 -1.39 -7.84
C THR A 195 30.78 -2.77 -8.30
N GLY A 196 31.27 -2.89 -9.54
CA GLY A 196 31.58 -4.17 -10.16
C GLY A 196 30.36 -4.96 -10.63
N LEU A 197 29.14 -4.46 -10.43
CA LEU A 197 27.93 -5.07 -10.96
C LEU A 197 27.89 -4.90 -12.48
N ALA A 198 27.35 -5.89 -13.20
CA ALA A 198 27.16 -5.77 -14.64
C ALA A 198 26.23 -4.61 -14.98
N ALA A 199 26.58 -3.78 -15.96
CA ALA A 199 25.68 -2.76 -16.46
C ALA A 199 24.37 -3.40 -16.95
N TYR A 200 23.24 -2.83 -16.55
CA TYR A 200 21.94 -3.41 -16.81
C TYR A 200 20.88 -2.32 -17.06
N ARG A 201 20.19 -2.43 -18.19
CA ARG A 201 19.15 -1.48 -18.57
C ARG A 201 17.82 -2.21 -18.80
N PRO A 202 17.04 -2.43 -17.74
CA PRO A 202 15.77 -3.12 -17.85
C PRO A 202 14.75 -2.32 -18.64
N GLY A 203 13.85 -3.03 -19.31
CA GLY A 203 12.64 -2.50 -19.92
C GLY A 203 11.52 -2.36 -18.89
N GLY A 204 10.31 -2.06 -19.37
CA GLY A 204 9.09 -2.14 -18.57
C GLY A 204 8.38 -3.47 -18.79
N GLY A 205 7.34 -3.73 -18.02
CA GLY A 205 6.49 -4.91 -18.16
C GLY A 205 6.07 -5.50 -16.84
N LEU A 206 5.91 -6.82 -16.82
CA LEU A 206 5.56 -7.55 -15.63
C LEU A 206 6.72 -7.47 -14.62
N GLN A 207 6.42 -6.92 -13.44
CA GLN A 207 7.41 -6.74 -12.37
C GLN A 207 7.36 -7.88 -11.35
N ALA A 208 6.15 -8.22 -10.90
CA ALA A 208 5.95 -9.22 -9.85
C ALA A 208 4.61 -9.92 -9.98
N VAL A 209 4.55 -11.14 -9.46
CA VAL A 209 3.33 -11.89 -9.21
C VAL A 209 3.33 -12.34 -7.76
N GLY A 210 2.17 -12.33 -7.11
CA GLY A 210 2.11 -12.63 -5.69
C GLY A 210 0.71 -12.84 -5.17
N ALA A 211 0.59 -12.77 -3.85
CA ALA A 211 -0.67 -12.84 -3.13
C ALA A 211 -0.61 -12.03 -1.84
N THR A 212 -1.77 -11.52 -1.44
CA THR A 212 -1.96 -10.80 -0.18
C THR A 212 -3.06 -11.45 0.61
N ALA A 213 -2.88 -11.58 1.93
CA ALA A 213 -3.90 -12.01 2.86
C ALA A 213 -4.01 -11.02 4.02
N GLY A 214 -5.24 -10.73 4.43
CA GLY A 214 -5.54 -9.85 5.56
C GLY A 214 -6.50 -10.52 6.54
N PHE A 215 -6.33 -10.22 7.82
CA PHE A 215 -7.24 -10.68 8.87
C PHE A 215 -7.49 -9.55 9.86
N LEU A 216 -8.76 -9.30 10.14
CA LEU A 216 -9.20 -8.38 11.16
C LEU A 216 -10.14 -9.11 12.12
N LYS A 217 -9.91 -8.95 13.43
CA LYS A 217 -10.78 -9.48 14.47
C LYS A 217 -11.13 -8.38 15.47
N GLN A 218 -12.42 -8.12 15.65
CA GLN A 218 -12.90 -7.27 16.73
C GLN A 218 -12.82 -8.04 18.05
N LEU A 219 -12.13 -7.48 19.05
CA LEU A 219 -11.94 -8.09 20.37
C LEU A 219 -13.06 -7.67 21.33
N ASN A 220 -13.53 -6.44 21.19
CA ASN A 220 -14.65 -5.90 21.95
C ASN A 220 -15.28 -4.72 21.17
N LYS A 221 -16.25 -4.00 21.74
CA LYS A 221 -16.96 -2.89 21.06
C LYS A 221 -16.05 -1.79 20.49
N ARG A 222 -14.82 -1.64 21.00
CA ARG A 222 -13.89 -0.56 20.62
C ARG A 222 -12.57 -1.06 20.02
N PHE A 223 -12.01 -2.13 20.54
CA PHE A 223 -10.69 -2.62 20.15
C PHE A 223 -10.79 -3.83 19.24
N GLY A 224 -9.92 -3.88 18.26
CA GLY A 224 -9.73 -5.00 17.36
C GLY A 224 -8.26 -5.21 17.04
N LEU A 225 -7.96 -6.31 16.38
CA LEU A 225 -6.63 -6.67 15.91
C LEU A 225 -6.69 -6.79 14.37
N TYR A 226 -5.75 -6.15 13.70
CA TYR A 226 -5.54 -6.27 12.27
C TYR A 226 -4.17 -6.86 12.00
N SER A 227 -4.11 -7.80 11.07
CA SER A 227 -2.85 -8.39 10.60
C SER A 227 -2.92 -8.67 9.10
N TYR A 228 -1.75 -8.67 8.45
CA TYR A 228 -1.64 -9.07 7.07
C TYR A 228 -0.32 -9.76 6.78
N ALA A 229 -0.31 -10.51 5.68
CA ALA A 229 0.87 -11.04 5.05
C ALA A 229 0.75 -10.87 3.53
N LYS A 230 1.86 -10.52 2.88
CA LYS A 230 1.97 -10.37 1.44
C LYS A 230 3.25 -11.05 0.97
N TYR A 231 3.15 -11.77 -0.12
CA TYR A 231 4.28 -12.33 -0.83
C TYR A 231 4.20 -11.93 -2.30
N ASP A 232 5.29 -11.35 -2.80
CA ASP A 232 5.50 -11.07 -4.22
C ASP A 232 6.79 -11.77 -4.68
N ARG A 233 6.74 -12.35 -5.87
CA ARG A 233 7.92 -12.84 -6.56
C ARG A 233 8.21 -11.94 -7.76
N LEU A 234 9.37 -11.32 -7.76
CA LEU A 234 9.87 -10.57 -8.90
C LEU A 234 10.08 -11.50 -10.10
N VAL A 235 9.70 -11.04 -11.28
CA VAL A 235 9.79 -11.78 -12.54
C VAL A 235 10.36 -10.91 -13.66
N GLY A 236 10.72 -11.54 -14.79
CA GLY A 236 11.25 -10.81 -15.94
C GLY A 236 12.47 -9.93 -15.60
N ASP A 237 12.54 -8.76 -16.18
CA ASP A 237 13.66 -7.83 -16.05
C ASP A 237 13.98 -7.44 -14.60
N SER A 238 12.97 -7.34 -13.72
CA SER A 238 13.20 -7.06 -12.31
C SER A 238 13.93 -8.21 -11.61
N ALA A 239 13.58 -9.46 -11.93
CA ALA A 239 14.22 -10.65 -11.36
C ALA A 239 15.65 -10.88 -11.91
N ASP A 240 15.92 -10.43 -13.13
CA ASP A 240 17.22 -10.60 -13.77
C ASP A 240 18.22 -9.50 -13.45
N SER A 241 17.78 -8.46 -12.73
CA SER A 241 18.63 -7.37 -12.27
C SER A 241 19.85 -7.87 -11.48
N PRO A 242 21.06 -7.40 -11.80
CA PRO A 242 22.26 -7.65 -10.99
C PRO A 242 22.10 -7.16 -9.53
N VAL A 243 21.36 -6.08 -9.30
CA VAL A 243 21.05 -5.57 -7.95
C VAL A 243 20.31 -6.62 -7.15
N VAL A 244 19.25 -7.20 -7.72
CA VAL A 244 18.42 -8.22 -7.06
C VAL A 244 19.19 -9.53 -6.88
N ARG A 245 19.98 -9.93 -7.87
CA ARG A 245 20.71 -11.22 -7.85
C ARG A 245 21.88 -11.24 -6.88
N VAL A 246 22.54 -10.10 -6.67
CA VAL A 246 23.77 -10.01 -5.85
C VAL A 246 23.45 -9.46 -4.44
N HIS A 247 22.61 -8.42 -4.35
CA HIS A 247 22.34 -7.69 -3.12
C HIS A 247 20.88 -7.75 -2.66
N GLY A 248 20.04 -8.48 -3.35
CA GLY A 248 18.61 -8.51 -3.09
C GLY A 248 18.00 -9.89 -3.03
N SER A 249 16.69 -9.93 -3.25
CA SER A 249 15.91 -11.15 -3.35
C SER A 249 14.81 -11.00 -4.41
N ARG A 250 14.54 -12.07 -5.12
CA ARG A 250 13.33 -12.15 -5.96
C ARG A 250 12.09 -12.35 -5.13
N ASP A 251 12.23 -12.94 -3.93
CA ASP A 251 11.14 -13.24 -3.02
C ASP A 251 10.98 -12.07 -2.04
N GLN A 252 9.85 -11.38 -2.13
CA GLN A 252 9.53 -10.17 -1.40
C GLN A 252 8.42 -10.46 -0.42
N LEU A 253 8.75 -10.66 0.85
CA LEU A 253 7.79 -10.91 1.90
C LEU A 253 7.49 -9.62 2.67
N SER A 254 6.22 -9.36 2.97
CA SER A 254 5.78 -8.26 3.82
C SER A 254 4.74 -8.76 4.82
N GLY A 255 4.62 -8.10 5.95
CA GLY A 255 3.58 -8.42 6.92
C GLY A 255 3.50 -7.38 8.01
N GLY A 256 2.34 -7.28 8.64
CA GLY A 256 2.10 -6.28 9.68
C GLY A 256 1.05 -6.68 10.67
N LEU A 257 1.10 -5.99 11.81
CA LEU A 257 0.17 -6.14 12.92
C LEU A 257 -0.20 -4.77 13.47
N ALA A 258 -1.50 -4.51 13.66
CA ALA A 258 -2.00 -3.27 14.22
C ALA A 258 -3.11 -3.51 15.23
N LEU A 259 -3.14 -2.72 16.29
CA LEU A 259 -4.29 -2.59 17.18
C LEU A 259 -5.24 -1.57 16.55
N THR A 260 -6.51 -1.93 16.43
CA THR A 260 -7.54 -1.03 15.91
C THR A 260 -8.41 -0.49 17.04
N TYR A 261 -8.83 0.78 16.90
CA TYR A 261 -9.78 1.41 17.80
C TYR A 261 -10.93 2.03 17.01
N THR A 262 -12.16 1.70 17.40
CA THR A 262 -13.38 2.18 16.77
C THR A 262 -14.10 3.16 17.70
N TRP A 263 -14.42 4.34 17.18
CA TRP A 263 -15.28 5.32 17.88
C TRP A 263 -16.42 5.79 17.00
N GLY A 264 -17.42 6.42 17.62
CA GLY A 264 -18.64 6.85 16.98
C GLY A 264 -19.64 5.70 16.82
N GLY A 265 -20.89 6.06 16.48
CA GLY A 265 -22.03 5.13 16.51
C GLY A 265 -22.65 5.10 17.89
N GLY A 266 -24.00 5.30 17.93
CA GLY A 266 -24.74 5.16 19.17
C GLY A 266 -24.49 3.78 19.79
N SER A 267 -24.07 3.77 21.04
CA SER A 267 -23.99 2.56 21.85
C SER A 267 -25.39 1.93 21.92
N LYS A 268 -25.55 0.70 21.45
CA LYS A 268 -26.53 -0.21 22.01
C LYS A 268 -25.88 -1.02 23.12
#